data_af19d2a1dcbb16b3eb92bff0b9b72385
#
_entry.id   af19d2a1dcbb16b3eb92bff0b9b72385
#
_cell.length_a   1.000
_cell.length_b   1.000
_cell.length_c   1.000
_cell.angle_alpha   90.00
_cell.angle_beta   90.00
_cell.angle_gamma   90.00
#
_symmetry.space_group_name_H-M   'P 1'
#
loop_
_entity.id
_entity.type
_entity.pdbx_description
1 polymer ?
#
loop_
_entity_poly.entity_id
_entity_poly.type
_entity_poly.pdbx_seq_one_letter_code
_entity_poly.pdbx_strand_id
1 'polypeptide(L)'
;MERQIKVLNIVPTPFFADRGCHMRILGEMQALSKYGYQNIICTYHNGRDLEGLDIRRIINIPWYKKLEAGPSWHKFYIDILLFFKAASIYIKEKPDIIYGHLHEGAFVGGLVKYLVSFGRVPLVFDVQGSLTSELGTFNWLKIKPIKWLFHNFEKFICKMPDFFICSSVSNGEIIKNRFHVKPEKVKVVIDGVHTDFFNRLPKMGFKSKLGIPEDAPLIIFTGALLAAKGIWNLVDAIPMVLSKNKNIHFLILGYPVEETEKRIKELGIGANVHMTGMVDYFDLPDYLLISDIAVEPKVDKAGEASGKVINYMGAGLPVVCFDSQNNRRFLEDGGIYAAENKIENLADKMLWAVENPNQAKILGEMNKKRVEEVFSWNKSIKDTVEAFQMLTQKKAR
;
A
#
# COMPACT_ATOMS: atom_id res chain seq x y z
N MET A 1 -31.96 -0.75 18.43
CA MET A 1 -30.72 -0.94 17.64
C MET A 1 -30.28 0.41 17.14
N GLU A 2 -29.09 0.85 17.50
CA GLU A 2 -28.52 2.08 16.92
C GLU A 2 -28.41 1.92 15.42
N ARG A 3 -28.78 2.96 14.67
CA ARG A 3 -28.71 2.98 13.22
C ARG A 3 -27.23 2.85 12.79
N GLN A 4 -26.90 1.83 12.02
CA GLN A 4 -25.57 1.65 11.47
C GLN A 4 -25.21 2.80 10.52
N ILE A 5 -24.04 3.40 10.72
CA ILE A 5 -23.53 4.51 9.89
C ILE A 5 -23.07 3.93 8.54
N LYS A 6 -23.64 4.45 7.44
CA LYS A 6 -23.30 4.07 6.08
C LYS A 6 -22.21 4.97 5.50
N VAL A 7 -21.18 4.36 4.90
CA VAL A 7 -20.07 5.06 4.24
C VAL A 7 -20.07 4.72 2.75
N LEU A 8 -20.17 5.72 1.89
CA LEU A 8 -19.97 5.57 0.45
C LEU A 8 -18.50 5.82 0.13
N ASN A 9 -17.77 4.74 -0.14
CA ASN A 9 -16.38 4.77 -0.57
C ASN A 9 -16.31 4.93 -2.09
N ILE A 10 -15.69 6.01 -2.58
CA ILE A 10 -15.51 6.26 -4.01
C ILE A 10 -14.06 5.92 -4.36
N VAL A 11 -13.89 4.85 -5.13
CA VAL A 11 -12.59 4.22 -5.42
C VAL A 11 -12.35 4.27 -6.93
N PRO A 12 -11.66 5.29 -7.46
CA PRO A 12 -11.45 5.53 -8.90
C PRO A 12 -10.35 4.64 -9.48
N THR A 13 -10.46 3.33 -9.24
CA THR A 13 -9.46 2.33 -9.65
C THR A 13 -10.16 1.02 -10.04
N PRO A 14 -9.47 0.09 -10.71
CA PRO A 14 -9.95 -1.27 -10.92
C PRO A 14 -9.85 -2.10 -9.62
N PHE A 15 -10.66 -1.77 -8.63
CA PHE A 15 -10.65 -2.44 -7.33
C PHE A 15 -11.30 -3.84 -7.42
N PHE A 16 -10.69 -4.91 -7.01
CA PHE A 16 -9.41 -5.16 -6.40
C PHE A 16 -8.44 -5.74 -7.45
N ALA A 17 -7.19 -5.27 -7.48
CA ALA A 17 -6.13 -5.72 -8.41
C ALA A 17 -4.74 -5.71 -7.75
N ASP A 18 -4.63 -6.18 -6.52
CA ASP A 18 -3.38 -6.41 -5.74
C ASP A 18 -2.39 -5.23 -5.76
N ARG A 19 -2.91 -4.00 -5.72
CA ARG A 19 -2.11 -2.77 -5.72
C ARG A 19 -2.04 -2.18 -4.32
N GLY A 20 -0.97 -1.48 -3.97
CA GLY A 20 -0.78 -0.87 -2.65
C GLY A 20 -1.96 -0.02 -2.19
N CYS A 21 -2.53 0.83 -3.07
CA CYS A 21 -3.72 1.60 -2.75
C CYS A 21 -4.95 0.72 -2.44
N HIS A 22 -5.08 -0.45 -3.10
CA HIS A 22 -6.17 -1.39 -2.84
C HIS A 22 -6.03 -2.09 -1.50
N MET A 23 -4.77 -2.41 -1.08
CA MET A 23 -4.50 -2.98 0.24
C MET A 23 -4.90 -2.02 1.35
N ARG A 24 -4.55 -0.73 1.20
CA ARG A 24 -4.97 0.31 2.13
C ARG A 24 -6.49 0.40 2.21
N ILE A 25 -7.18 0.54 1.07
CA ILE A 25 -8.64 0.64 1.02
C ILE A 25 -9.29 -0.60 1.64
N LEU A 26 -8.83 -1.81 1.29
CA LEU A 26 -9.32 -3.06 1.87
C LEU A 26 -9.15 -3.07 3.39
N GLY A 27 -7.95 -2.74 3.87
CA GLY A 27 -7.64 -2.72 5.29
C GLY A 27 -8.51 -1.73 6.07
N GLU A 28 -8.69 -0.52 5.54
CA GLU A 28 -9.58 0.48 6.14
C GLU A 28 -11.04 0.01 6.17
N MET A 29 -11.55 -0.56 5.06
CA MET A 29 -12.94 -1.03 5.00
C MET A 29 -13.20 -2.17 5.99
N GLN A 30 -12.29 -3.15 6.06
CA GLN A 30 -12.42 -4.25 7.01
C GLN A 30 -12.31 -3.78 8.46
N ALA A 31 -11.41 -2.85 8.75
CA ALA A 31 -11.28 -2.27 10.08
C ALA A 31 -12.51 -1.43 10.45
N LEU A 32 -13.00 -0.56 9.57
CA LEU A 32 -14.22 0.22 9.79
C LEU A 32 -15.44 -0.66 10.02
N SER A 33 -15.56 -1.79 9.30
CA SER A 33 -16.65 -2.76 9.51
C SER A 33 -16.64 -3.37 10.92
N LYS A 34 -15.46 -3.60 11.51
CA LYS A 34 -15.33 -4.04 12.91
C LYS A 34 -15.83 -2.98 13.93
N TYR A 35 -15.80 -1.70 13.54
CA TYR A 35 -16.37 -0.60 14.32
C TYR A 35 -17.85 -0.32 14.01
N GLY A 36 -18.51 -1.20 13.26
CA GLY A 36 -19.95 -1.11 12.99
C GLY A 36 -20.32 -0.20 11.81
N TYR A 37 -19.37 0.23 10.98
CA TYR A 37 -19.66 0.99 9.76
C TYR A 37 -20.08 0.06 8.62
N GLN A 38 -21.13 0.44 7.89
CA GLN A 38 -21.53 -0.25 6.65
C GLN A 38 -20.83 0.43 5.47
N ASN A 39 -19.87 -0.27 4.85
CA ASN A 39 -19.11 0.23 3.73
C ASN A 39 -19.72 -0.18 2.39
N ILE A 40 -19.99 0.79 1.50
CA ILE A 40 -20.40 0.58 0.11
C ILE A 40 -19.27 1.09 -0.77
N ILE A 41 -18.70 0.25 -1.63
CA ILE A 41 -17.56 0.58 -2.49
C ILE A 41 -18.07 0.85 -3.90
N CYS A 42 -17.96 2.08 -4.37
CA CYS A 42 -18.25 2.48 -5.75
C CYS A 42 -16.93 2.56 -6.55
N THR A 43 -16.78 1.74 -7.58
CA THR A 43 -15.51 1.58 -8.28
C THR A 43 -15.69 1.36 -9.79
N TYR A 44 -14.57 1.29 -10.54
CA TYR A 44 -14.55 0.99 -11.96
C TYR A 44 -15.13 -0.40 -12.26
N HIS A 45 -15.39 -0.68 -13.54
CA HIS A 45 -16.01 -1.93 -13.99
C HIS A 45 -15.10 -3.16 -13.88
N ASN A 46 -13.79 -2.96 -13.97
CA ASN A 46 -12.77 -4.00 -13.91
C ASN A 46 -12.20 -4.19 -12.49
N GLY A 47 -11.37 -5.20 -12.31
CA GLY A 47 -10.93 -5.69 -11.01
C GLY A 47 -11.78 -6.90 -10.56
N ARG A 48 -11.45 -7.47 -9.40
CA ARG A 48 -12.17 -8.63 -8.85
C ARG A 48 -13.02 -8.25 -7.63
N ASP A 49 -14.10 -8.99 -7.42
CA ASP A 49 -14.91 -8.84 -6.23
C ASP A 49 -14.29 -9.64 -5.08
N LEU A 50 -14.43 -9.13 -3.87
CA LEU A 50 -13.97 -9.77 -2.65
C LEU A 50 -15.18 -10.14 -1.79
N GLU A 51 -15.16 -11.34 -1.25
CA GLU A 51 -16.20 -11.82 -0.36
C GLU A 51 -16.37 -10.93 0.88
N GLY A 52 -17.61 -10.68 1.28
CA GLY A 52 -17.92 -9.83 2.43
C GLY A 52 -17.86 -8.32 2.18
N LEU A 53 -17.57 -7.85 0.96
CA LEU A 53 -17.61 -6.45 0.59
C LEU A 53 -18.75 -6.10 -0.36
N ASP A 54 -19.45 -4.99 -0.11
CA ASP A 54 -20.46 -4.44 -1.03
C ASP A 54 -19.78 -3.61 -2.11
N ILE A 55 -19.37 -4.27 -3.21
CA ILE A 55 -18.68 -3.64 -4.34
C ILE A 55 -19.68 -3.37 -5.46
N ARG A 56 -19.86 -2.10 -5.80
CA ARG A 56 -20.79 -1.63 -6.84
C ARG A 56 -20.05 -0.95 -7.97
N ARG A 57 -19.95 -1.63 -9.10
CA ARG A 57 -19.19 -1.20 -10.25
C ARG A 57 -20.00 -0.29 -11.19
N ILE A 58 -19.30 0.56 -11.95
CA ILE A 58 -19.87 1.25 -13.11
C ILE A 58 -20.23 0.24 -14.21
N ILE A 59 -20.90 0.71 -15.27
CA ILE A 59 -21.18 -0.12 -16.44
C ILE A 59 -19.89 -0.68 -17.04
N ASN A 60 -19.97 -1.88 -17.64
CA ASN A 60 -18.82 -2.50 -18.28
C ASN A 60 -18.35 -1.71 -19.51
N ILE A 61 -17.03 -1.51 -19.63
CA ILE A 61 -16.35 -0.83 -20.74
C ILE A 61 -15.38 -1.83 -21.37
N PRO A 62 -15.80 -2.60 -22.40
CA PRO A 62 -15.06 -3.77 -22.88
C PRO A 62 -13.64 -3.46 -23.39
N TRP A 63 -13.40 -2.24 -23.88
CA TRP A 63 -12.10 -1.83 -24.44
C TRP A 63 -11.12 -1.30 -23.40
N TYR A 64 -11.56 -1.03 -22.16
CA TYR A 64 -10.67 -0.61 -21.09
C TYR A 64 -10.40 -1.74 -20.11
N LYS A 65 -9.24 -2.38 -20.27
CA LYS A 65 -8.82 -3.56 -19.47
C LYS A 65 -7.63 -3.28 -18.53
N LYS A 66 -7.19 -2.03 -18.45
CA LYS A 66 -6.01 -1.66 -17.67
C LYS A 66 -6.24 -1.91 -16.18
N LEU A 67 -5.38 -2.73 -15.57
CA LEU A 67 -5.36 -3.00 -14.12
C LEU A 67 -4.19 -2.27 -13.42
N GLU A 68 -3.14 -1.90 -14.17
CA GLU A 68 -1.93 -1.29 -13.65
C GLU A 68 -2.15 0.17 -13.23
N ALA A 69 -1.25 0.64 -12.33
CA ALA A 69 -1.20 2.04 -11.93
C ALA A 69 -0.76 2.95 -13.09
N GLY A 70 -1.08 4.21 -12.96
CA GLY A 70 -0.60 5.26 -13.85
C GLY A 70 -1.71 5.99 -14.60
N PRO A 71 -1.35 7.12 -15.24
CA PRO A 71 -2.28 7.96 -15.95
C PRO A 71 -2.86 7.26 -17.17
N SER A 72 -4.10 7.63 -17.51
CA SER A 72 -4.79 7.16 -18.72
C SER A 72 -5.82 8.20 -19.13
N TRP A 73 -5.91 8.51 -20.44
CA TRP A 73 -6.94 9.39 -20.99
C TRP A 73 -8.35 8.83 -20.82
N HIS A 74 -8.48 7.50 -20.73
CA HIS A 74 -9.75 6.84 -20.47
C HIS A 74 -10.36 7.24 -19.12
N LYS A 75 -9.54 7.59 -18.12
CA LYS A 75 -10.04 7.99 -16.79
C LYS A 75 -11.03 9.16 -16.86
N PHE A 76 -10.86 10.10 -17.78
CA PHE A 76 -11.77 11.25 -17.87
C PHE A 76 -13.25 10.85 -18.03
N TYR A 77 -13.55 9.97 -18.97
CA TYR A 77 -14.95 9.55 -19.17
C TYR A 77 -15.36 8.46 -18.17
N ILE A 78 -14.43 7.64 -17.68
CA ILE A 78 -14.69 6.63 -16.66
C ILE A 78 -15.07 7.31 -15.33
N ASP A 79 -14.43 8.41 -14.97
CA ASP A 79 -14.75 9.19 -13.77
C ASP A 79 -16.11 9.89 -13.88
N ILE A 80 -16.54 10.27 -15.09
CA ILE A 80 -17.92 10.74 -15.32
C ILE A 80 -18.93 9.61 -15.04
N LEU A 81 -18.69 8.40 -15.52
CA LEU A 81 -19.54 7.24 -15.23
C LEU A 81 -19.51 6.88 -13.73
N LEU A 82 -18.35 7.02 -13.09
CA LEU A 82 -18.20 6.82 -11.64
C LEU A 82 -19.04 7.85 -10.86
N PHE A 83 -19.07 9.09 -11.30
CA PHE A 83 -19.92 10.11 -10.69
C PHE A 83 -21.42 9.71 -10.76
N PHE A 84 -21.93 9.33 -11.94
CA PHE A 84 -23.34 8.92 -12.08
C PHE A 84 -23.66 7.68 -11.23
N LYS A 85 -22.73 6.71 -11.16
CA LYS A 85 -22.89 5.54 -10.29
C LYS A 85 -22.91 5.93 -8.81
N ALA A 86 -21.98 6.76 -8.37
CA ALA A 86 -21.92 7.25 -6.99
C ALA A 86 -23.15 8.07 -6.61
N ALA A 87 -23.63 8.95 -7.52
CA ALA A 87 -24.87 9.70 -7.36
C ALA A 87 -26.10 8.79 -7.20
N SER A 88 -26.20 7.75 -8.05
CA SER A 88 -27.28 6.75 -7.94
C SER A 88 -27.24 6.01 -6.60
N ILE A 89 -26.06 5.60 -6.14
CA ILE A 89 -25.89 4.96 -4.83
C ILE A 89 -26.28 5.94 -3.72
N TYR A 90 -25.83 7.18 -3.77
CA TYR A 90 -26.17 8.20 -2.78
C TYR A 90 -27.69 8.40 -2.65
N ILE A 91 -28.41 8.52 -3.77
CA ILE A 91 -29.88 8.70 -3.77
C ILE A 91 -30.61 7.51 -3.14
N LYS A 92 -30.15 6.28 -3.45
CA LYS A 92 -30.78 5.04 -2.97
C LYS A 92 -30.46 4.72 -1.50
N GLU A 93 -29.18 4.80 -1.14
CA GLU A 93 -28.69 4.33 0.16
C GLU A 93 -28.64 5.43 1.22
N LYS A 94 -28.60 6.70 0.82
CA LYS A 94 -28.49 7.87 1.69
C LYS A 94 -27.36 7.71 2.72
N PRO A 95 -26.11 7.55 2.27
CA PRO A 95 -24.96 7.36 3.15
C PRO A 95 -24.78 8.59 4.07
N ASP A 96 -24.21 8.33 5.23
CA ASP A 96 -23.94 9.35 6.25
C ASP A 96 -22.63 10.08 5.97
N ILE A 97 -21.68 9.42 5.29
CA ILE A 97 -20.35 9.92 4.93
C ILE A 97 -20.05 9.52 3.48
N ILE A 98 -19.40 10.41 2.74
CA ILE A 98 -18.68 10.09 1.50
C ILE A 98 -17.19 10.02 1.84
N TYR A 99 -16.53 8.92 1.47
CA TYR A 99 -15.09 8.72 1.63
C TYR A 99 -14.46 8.58 0.25
N GLY A 100 -13.82 9.65 -0.22
CA GLY A 100 -13.17 9.70 -1.53
C GLY A 100 -11.72 9.26 -1.41
N HIS A 101 -11.39 8.15 -2.05
CA HIS A 101 -10.01 7.65 -2.12
C HIS A 101 -9.31 8.22 -3.34
N LEU A 102 -8.05 8.62 -3.19
CA LEU A 102 -7.28 9.32 -4.23
C LEU A 102 -7.93 10.65 -4.66
N HIS A 103 -7.25 11.42 -5.50
CA HIS A 103 -7.72 12.74 -5.92
C HIS A 103 -9.01 12.68 -6.74
N GLU A 104 -9.09 11.72 -7.67
CA GLU A 104 -10.29 11.53 -8.50
C GLU A 104 -11.50 11.11 -7.64
N GLY A 105 -11.30 10.24 -6.61
CA GLY A 105 -12.38 9.85 -5.70
C GLY A 105 -12.86 11.02 -4.83
N ALA A 106 -11.94 11.87 -4.36
CA ALA A 106 -12.29 13.10 -3.65
C ALA A 106 -13.01 14.11 -4.54
N PHE A 107 -12.62 14.24 -5.81
CA PHE A 107 -13.29 15.09 -6.78
C PHE A 107 -14.72 14.60 -7.08
N VAL A 108 -14.88 13.33 -7.43
CA VAL A 108 -16.21 12.72 -7.66
C VAL A 108 -17.08 12.83 -6.41
N GLY A 109 -16.52 12.56 -5.24
CA GLY A 109 -17.20 12.72 -3.95
C GLY A 109 -17.65 14.15 -3.68
N GLY A 110 -16.82 15.12 -4.05
CA GLY A 110 -17.16 16.54 -3.99
C GLY A 110 -18.33 16.90 -4.93
N LEU A 111 -18.34 16.38 -6.14
CA LEU A 111 -19.48 16.58 -7.05
C LEU A 111 -20.77 15.98 -6.47
N VAL A 112 -20.73 14.75 -5.92
CA VAL A 112 -21.89 14.14 -5.25
C VAL A 112 -22.33 14.99 -4.04
N LYS A 113 -21.38 15.46 -3.22
CA LYS A 113 -21.68 16.33 -2.08
C LYS A 113 -22.41 17.60 -2.49
N TYR A 114 -21.91 18.34 -3.47
CA TYR A 114 -22.46 19.64 -3.81
C TYR A 114 -23.65 19.58 -4.77
N LEU A 115 -23.62 18.72 -5.78
CA LEU A 115 -24.65 18.69 -6.84
C LEU A 115 -25.83 17.75 -6.51
N VAL A 116 -25.58 16.70 -5.70
CA VAL A 116 -26.62 15.69 -5.40
C VAL A 116 -27.11 15.81 -3.97
N SER A 117 -26.22 16.00 -3.00
CA SER A 117 -26.59 16.12 -1.59
C SER A 117 -26.84 17.57 -1.14
N PHE A 118 -26.53 18.56 -1.99
CA PHE A 118 -26.62 19.98 -1.66
C PHE A 118 -25.88 20.35 -0.36
N GLY A 119 -24.70 19.77 -0.17
CA GLY A 119 -23.83 20.00 1.00
C GLY A 119 -24.24 19.26 2.28
N ARG A 120 -25.27 18.40 2.24
CA ARG A 120 -25.82 17.72 3.43
C ARG A 120 -24.98 16.54 3.94
N VAL A 121 -24.12 15.96 3.10
CA VAL A 121 -23.26 14.83 3.47
C VAL A 121 -21.81 15.29 3.59
N PRO A 122 -21.10 14.94 4.68
CA PRO A 122 -19.68 15.24 4.79
C PRO A 122 -18.84 14.39 3.82
N LEU A 123 -17.77 15.00 3.29
CA LEU A 123 -16.78 14.36 2.44
C LEU A 123 -15.46 14.25 3.21
N VAL A 124 -14.93 13.05 3.33
CA VAL A 124 -13.58 12.77 3.79
C VAL A 124 -12.71 12.38 2.61
N PHE A 125 -11.48 12.89 2.56
CA PHE A 125 -10.52 12.58 1.50
C PHE A 125 -9.39 11.70 2.05
N ASP A 126 -9.23 10.49 1.53
CA ASP A 126 -8.07 9.62 1.78
C ASP A 126 -6.94 9.98 0.81
N VAL A 127 -5.94 10.69 1.34
CA VAL A 127 -4.78 11.21 0.62
C VAL A 127 -3.66 10.19 0.62
N GLN A 128 -3.48 9.48 -0.49
CA GLN A 128 -2.45 8.44 -0.62
C GLN A 128 -1.18 8.93 -1.32
N GLY A 129 -1.18 10.13 -1.88
CA GLY A 129 -0.06 10.77 -2.57
C GLY A 129 -0.42 12.18 -3.03
N SER A 130 0.51 12.90 -3.66
CA SER A 130 0.23 14.16 -4.35
C SER A 130 0.05 13.90 -5.83
N LEU A 131 -1.03 14.43 -6.41
CA LEU A 131 -1.34 14.31 -7.84
C LEU A 131 -0.18 14.81 -8.72
N THR A 132 0.38 15.96 -8.37
CA THR A 132 1.50 16.55 -9.10
C THR A 132 2.79 15.74 -8.96
N SER A 133 3.03 15.05 -7.84
CA SER A 133 4.19 14.18 -7.66
C SER A 133 4.04 12.89 -8.45
N GLU A 134 2.87 12.27 -8.43
CA GLU A 134 2.58 11.05 -9.19
C GLU A 134 2.70 11.27 -10.70
N LEU A 135 2.08 12.32 -11.24
CA LEU A 135 2.17 12.66 -12.66
C LEU A 135 3.60 13.01 -13.09
N GLY A 136 4.41 13.58 -12.18
CA GLY A 136 5.84 13.82 -12.39
C GLY A 136 6.62 12.53 -12.60
N THR A 137 6.32 11.49 -11.85
CA THR A 137 6.95 10.16 -11.98
C THR A 137 6.70 9.53 -13.36
N PHE A 138 5.55 9.77 -13.97
CA PHE A 138 5.19 9.27 -15.30
C PHE A 138 5.57 10.22 -16.44
N ASN A 139 6.41 11.24 -16.21
CA ASN A 139 6.83 12.23 -17.21
C ASN A 139 5.69 13.04 -17.90
N TRP A 140 4.51 13.08 -17.35
CA TRP A 140 3.37 13.83 -17.89
C TRP A 140 3.46 15.34 -17.64
N LEU A 141 4.29 15.75 -16.67
CA LEU A 141 4.43 17.16 -16.24
C LEU A 141 5.71 17.83 -16.75
N LYS A 142 6.20 17.49 -17.95
CA LYS A 142 7.37 18.12 -18.54
C LYS A 142 7.15 19.61 -18.90
N ILE A 143 5.89 20.01 -19.15
CA ILE A 143 5.53 21.34 -19.62
C ILE A 143 5.02 22.17 -18.44
N LYS A 144 5.65 23.31 -18.14
CA LYS A 144 5.30 24.19 -17.01
C LYS A 144 3.82 24.58 -16.92
N PRO A 145 3.11 24.97 -18.01
CA PRO A 145 1.67 25.26 -17.97
C PRO A 145 0.82 24.08 -17.54
N ILE A 146 1.16 22.88 -17.98
CA ILE A 146 0.42 21.65 -17.60
C ILE A 146 0.61 21.39 -16.10
N LYS A 147 1.83 21.50 -15.59
CA LYS A 147 2.10 21.37 -14.16
C LYS A 147 1.32 22.39 -13.33
N TRP A 148 1.25 23.64 -13.80
CA TRP A 148 0.48 24.69 -13.15
C TRP A 148 -1.03 24.36 -13.13
N LEU A 149 -1.58 23.88 -14.25
CA LEU A 149 -3.00 23.48 -14.36
C LEU A 149 -3.32 22.36 -13.35
N PHE A 150 -2.54 21.28 -13.33
CA PHE A 150 -2.75 20.17 -12.41
C PHE A 150 -2.58 20.58 -10.94
N HIS A 151 -1.63 21.48 -10.65
CA HIS A 151 -1.49 22.02 -9.29
C HIS A 151 -2.74 22.80 -8.85
N ASN A 152 -3.30 23.67 -9.72
CA ASN A 152 -4.51 24.40 -9.39
C ASN A 152 -5.73 23.49 -9.28
N PHE A 153 -5.79 22.44 -10.10
CA PHE A 153 -6.84 21.42 -10.00
C PHE A 153 -6.73 20.64 -8.66
N GLU A 154 -5.53 20.23 -8.26
CA GLU A 154 -5.29 19.61 -6.96
C GLU A 154 -5.71 20.55 -5.81
N LYS A 155 -5.37 21.84 -5.91
CA LYS A 155 -5.80 22.85 -4.95
C LYS A 155 -7.31 23.04 -4.91
N PHE A 156 -7.99 22.94 -6.06
CA PHE A 156 -9.45 22.99 -6.13
C PHE A 156 -10.07 21.76 -5.45
N ILE A 157 -9.58 20.56 -5.73
CA ILE A 157 -10.03 19.33 -5.08
C ILE A 157 -9.89 19.45 -3.57
N CYS A 158 -8.75 19.93 -3.06
CA CYS A 158 -8.49 20.08 -1.62
C CYS A 158 -9.41 21.10 -0.90
N LYS A 159 -10.22 21.87 -1.62
CA LYS A 159 -11.24 22.76 -1.02
C LYS A 159 -12.58 22.06 -0.76
N MET A 160 -12.81 20.89 -1.35
CA MET A 160 -14.11 20.22 -1.30
C MET A 160 -14.33 19.36 -0.06
N PRO A 161 -13.31 18.65 0.51
CA PRO A 161 -13.46 17.81 1.67
C PRO A 161 -13.67 18.60 2.97
N ASP A 162 -14.38 17.99 3.89
CA ASP A 162 -14.54 18.48 5.26
C ASP A 162 -13.38 18.01 6.15
N PHE A 163 -12.79 16.85 5.83
CA PHE A 163 -11.72 16.23 6.57
C PHE A 163 -10.75 15.46 5.67
N PHE A 164 -9.50 15.27 6.10
CA PHE A 164 -8.43 14.62 5.36
C PHE A 164 -7.79 13.52 6.21
N ILE A 165 -7.71 12.32 5.64
CA ILE A 165 -6.96 11.21 6.18
C ILE A 165 -5.74 11.01 5.27
N CYS A 166 -4.53 11.14 5.81
CA CYS A 166 -3.30 11.09 5.03
C CYS A 166 -2.52 9.82 5.34
N SER A 167 -2.10 9.08 4.32
CA SER A 167 -1.38 7.81 4.46
C SER A 167 0.05 7.96 5.00
N SER A 168 0.59 9.19 5.02
CA SER A 168 1.92 9.48 5.55
C SER A 168 2.01 10.87 6.15
N VAL A 169 3.03 11.08 7.00
CA VAL A 169 3.33 12.41 7.55
C VAL A 169 3.63 13.41 6.44
N SER A 170 4.37 13.00 5.42
CA SER A 170 4.69 13.85 4.26
C SER A 170 3.44 14.33 3.54
N ASN A 171 2.46 13.44 3.31
CA ASN A 171 1.18 13.82 2.72
C ASN A 171 0.41 14.79 3.61
N GLY A 172 0.42 14.56 4.93
CA GLY A 172 -0.19 15.48 5.90
C GLY A 172 0.44 16.88 5.87
N GLU A 173 1.76 16.96 5.77
CA GLU A 173 2.48 18.24 5.65
C GLU A 173 2.17 18.94 4.31
N ILE A 174 2.08 18.19 3.20
CA ILE A 174 1.69 18.76 1.91
C ILE A 174 0.28 19.36 2.00
N ILE A 175 -0.69 18.65 2.58
CA ILE A 175 -2.07 19.11 2.72
C ILE A 175 -2.14 20.37 3.59
N LYS A 176 -1.43 20.41 4.72
CA LYS A 176 -1.41 21.56 5.63
C LYS A 176 -0.67 22.76 5.03
N ASN A 177 0.55 22.55 4.54
CA ASN A 177 1.45 23.65 4.20
C ASN A 177 1.27 24.14 2.76
N ARG A 178 1.04 23.25 1.79
CA ARG A 178 0.91 23.61 0.37
C ARG A 178 -0.52 24.00 -0.01
N PHE A 179 -1.51 23.33 0.59
CA PHE A 179 -2.93 23.59 0.29
C PHE A 179 -3.64 24.40 1.38
N HIS A 180 -2.92 24.78 2.45
CA HIS A 180 -3.39 25.61 3.55
C HIS A 180 -4.66 25.07 4.24
N VAL A 181 -4.74 23.74 4.36
CA VAL A 181 -5.80 23.09 5.13
C VAL A 181 -5.50 23.21 6.62
N LYS A 182 -6.51 23.57 7.39
CA LYS A 182 -6.39 23.73 8.84
C LYS A 182 -5.93 22.41 9.48
N PRO A 183 -4.94 22.43 10.40
CA PRO A 183 -4.39 21.22 11.03
C PRO A 183 -5.44 20.32 11.71
N GLU A 184 -6.48 20.91 12.31
CA GLU A 184 -7.57 20.18 12.97
C GLU A 184 -8.46 19.37 12.01
N LYS A 185 -8.33 19.56 10.70
CA LYS A 185 -9.01 18.80 9.65
C LYS A 185 -8.15 17.70 9.05
N VAL A 186 -6.93 17.48 9.56
CA VAL A 186 -5.97 16.54 8.98
C VAL A 186 -5.51 15.54 10.03
N LYS A 187 -5.70 14.26 9.75
CA LYS A 187 -5.12 13.16 10.53
C LYS A 187 -4.18 12.33 9.66
N VAL A 188 -3.12 11.83 10.26
CA VAL A 188 -2.18 10.92 9.58
C VAL A 188 -2.47 9.50 10.05
N VAL A 189 -3.00 8.69 9.13
CA VAL A 189 -3.33 7.28 9.36
C VAL A 189 -2.43 6.44 8.48
N ILE A 190 -1.35 5.94 9.07
CA ILE A 190 -0.37 5.09 8.37
C ILE A 190 -1.01 3.74 8.07
N ASP A 191 -0.60 3.14 6.95
CA ASP A 191 -1.07 1.82 6.56
C ASP A 191 -0.83 0.81 7.69
N GLY A 192 -1.86 0.02 7.95
CA GLY A 192 -1.78 -1.11 8.85
C GLY A 192 -1.53 -2.42 8.10
N VAL A 193 -1.37 -3.49 8.85
CA VAL A 193 -1.34 -4.85 8.33
C VAL A 193 -2.41 -5.70 9.02
N HIS A 194 -2.91 -6.68 8.29
CA HIS A 194 -3.81 -7.69 8.84
C HIS A 194 -3.00 -8.74 9.59
N THR A 195 -2.81 -8.54 10.90
CA THR A 195 -2.03 -9.47 11.73
C THR A 195 -2.59 -10.89 11.70
N ASP A 196 -3.91 -11.01 11.55
CA ASP A 196 -4.60 -12.30 11.46
C ASP A 196 -4.13 -13.15 10.25
N PHE A 197 -3.60 -12.52 9.18
CA PHE A 197 -3.08 -13.22 8.00
C PHE A 197 -1.85 -14.08 8.34
N PHE A 198 -1.11 -13.72 9.36
CA PHE A 198 0.12 -14.39 9.76
C PHE A 198 -0.08 -15.35 10.94
N ASN A 199 -1.30 -15.46 11.49
CA ASN A 199 -1.65 -16.38 12.57
C ASN A 199 -1.96 -17.78 12.02
N ARG A 200 -1.08 -18.32 11.17
CA ARG A 200 -1.18 -19.65 10.59
C ARG A 200 0.21 -20.29 10.52
N LEU A 201 0.25 -21.61 10.43
CA LEU A 201 1.52 -22.32 10.27
C LEU A 201 2.03 -22.22 8.83
N PRO A 202 3.35 -22.23 8.60
CA PRO A 202 3.93 -22.37 7.28
C PRO A 202 3.40 -23.61 6.57
N LYS A 203 3.15 -23.52 5.27
CA LYS A 203 2.70 -24.68 4.47
C LYS A 203 3.86 -25.66 4.28
N MET A 204 3.73 -26.86 4.82
CA MET A 204 4.73 -27.92 4.66
C MET A 204 4.93 -28.27 3.16
N GLY A 205 6.20 -28.45 2.78
CA GLY A 205 6.58 -28.77 1.40
C GLY A 205 6.39 -27.62 0.42
N PHE A 206 6.16 -26.38 0.88
CA PHE A 206 5.97 -25.25 -0.01
C PHE A 206 7.30 -24.75 -0.60
N LYS A 207 8.41 -24.80 0.19
CA LYS A 207 9.77 -24.54 -0.36
C LYS A 207 10.06 -25.50 -1.50
N SER A 208 9.84 -26.81 -1.32
CA SER A 208 10.08 -27.84 -2.37
C SER A 208 9.26 -27.60 -3.63
N LYS A 209 8.00 -27.16 -3.52
CA LYS A 209 7.17 -26.79 -4.69
C LYS A 209 7.74 -25.62 -5.49
N LEU A 210 8.50 -24.75 -4.84
CA LEU A 210 9.19 -23.63 -5.47
C LEU A 210 10.59 -23.99 -5.98
N GLY A 211 11.02 -25.28 -5.85
CA GLY A 211 12.36 -25.74 -6.20
C GLY A 211 13.43 -25.31 -5.21
N ILE A 212 13.04 -25.02 -3.96
CA ILE A 212 13.93 -24.59 -2.87
C ILE A 212 14.11 -25.78 -1.91
N PRO A 213 15.35 -26.17 -1.53
CA PRO A 213 15.56 -27.18 -0.49
C PRO A 213 14.91 -26.78 0.83
N GLU A 214 14.28 -27.72 1.54
CA GLU A 214 13.51 -27.43 2.75
C GLU A 214 14.37 -26.82 3.88
N ASP A 215 15.63 -27.25 3.98
CA ASP A 215 16.61 -26.84 4.99
C ASP A 215 17.45 -25.60 4.57
N ALA A 216 17.29 -25.13 3.33
CA ALA A 216 18.04 -23.98 2.85
C ALA A 216 17.56 -22.67 3.51
N PRO A 217 18.51 -21.81 3.94
CA PRO A 217 18.18 -20.46 4.35
C PRO A 217 17.54 -19.68 3.19
N LEU A 218 16.39 -19.05 3.44
CA LEU A 218 15.59 -18.36 2.43
C LEU A 218 15.44 -16.89 2.73
N ILE A 219 15.96 -16.04 1.84
CA ILE A 219 15.83 -14.58 1.90
C ILE A 219 14.75 -14.13 0.91
N ILE A 220 13.75 -13.40 1.40
CA ILE A 220 12.63 -12.96 0.56
C ILE A 220 12.65 -11.46 0.28
N PHE A 221 12.27 -11.11 -0.97
CA PHE A 221 11.91 -9.76 -1.38
C PHE A 221 10.51 -9.77 -2.01
N THR A 222 9.70 -8.76 -1.68
CA THR A 222 8.38 -8.57 -2.30
C THR A 222 8.20 -7.14 -2.79
N GLY A 223 7.54 -6.95 -3.94
CA GLY A 223 7.16 -5.63 -4.45
C GLY A 223 7.47 -5.44 -5.92
N ALA A 224 7.22 -4.22 -6.44
CA ALA A 224 7.51 -3.91 -7.83
C ALA A 224 9.02 -4.06 -8.13
N LEU A 225 9.36 -4.77 -9.21
CA LEU A 225 10.74 -5.03 -9.63
C LEU A 225 11.29 -3.83 -10.43
N LEU A 226 11.36 -2.68 -9.76
CA LEU A 226 11.79 -1.41 -10.31
C LEU A 226 13.02 -0.88 -9.57
N ALA A 227 13.90 -0.16 -10.27
CA ALA A 227 15.07 0.50 -9.67
C ALA A 227 14.71 1.36 -8.45
N ALA A 228 13.60 2.10 -8.53
CA ALA A 228 13.10 2.94 -7.43
C ALA A 228 12.67 2.14 -6.18
N LYS A 229 12.46 0.83 -6.31
CA LYS A 229 12.14 -0.07 -5.19
C LYS A 229 13.34 -0.91 -4.72
N GLY A 230 14.52 -0.64 -5.31
CA GLY A 230 15.81 -1.19 -4.86
C GLY A 230 16.14 -2.58 -5.37
N ILE A 231 15.41 -3.12 -6.38
CA ILE A 231 15.64 -4.49 -6.86
C ILE A 231 17.10 -4.71 -7.30
N TRP A 232 17.72 -3.71 -7.95
CA TRP A 232 19.10 -3.83 -8.40
C TRP A 232 20.11 -3.93 -7.26
N ASN A 233 19.85 -3.22 -6.13
CA ASN A 233 20.70 -3.33 -4.94
C ASN A 233 20.66 -4.75 -4.36
N LEU A 234 19.50 -5.42 -4.41
CA LEU A 234 19.39 -6.82 -4.01
C LEU A 234 20.09 -7.73 -5.00
N VAL A 235 19.71 -7.67 -6.29
CA VAL A 235 20.22 -8.60 -7.31
C VAL A 235 21.75 -8.53 -7.42
N ASP A 236 22.32 -7.33 -7.33
CA ASP A 236 23.78 -7.15 -7.40
C ASP A 236 24.50 -7.54 -6.08
N ALA A 237 23.78 -7.62 -4.95
CA ALA A 237 24.32 -8.13 -3.67
C ALA A 237 24.37 -9.68 -3.63
N ILE A 238 23.47 -10.37 -4.34
CA ILE A 238 23.36 -11.84 -4.32
C ILE A 238 24.68 -12.57 -4.62
N PRO A 239 25.46 -12.22 -5.67
CA PRO A 239 26.76 -12.87 -5.93
C PRO A 239 27.72 -12.79 -4.77
N MET A 240 27.73 -11.66 -4.02
CA MET A 240 28.60 -11.49 -2.85
C MET A 240 28.20 -12.45 -1.71
N VAL A 241 26.88 -12.57 -1.47
CA VAL A 241 26.35 -13.53 -0.48
C VAL A 241 26.69 -14.96 -0.88
N LEU A 242 26.42 -15.34 -2.14
CA LEU A 242 26.66 -16.70 -2.64
C LEU A 242 28.15 -17.07 -2.71
N SER A 243 29.05 -16.09 -2.82
CA SER A 243 30.50 -16.32 -2.75
C SER A 243 30.95 -16.82 -1.36
N LYS A 244 30.18 -16.52 -0.31
CA LYS A 244 30.45 -16.92 1.07
C LYS A 244 29.64 -18.15 1.48
N ASN A 245 28.38 -18.23 1.07
CA ASN A 245 27.51 -19.38 1.37
C ASN A 245 26.59 -19.71 0.18
N LYS A 246 26.92 -20.79 -0.52
CA LYS A 246 26.21 -21.26 -1.71
C LYS A 246 24.86 -21.93 -1.40
N ASN A 247 24.55 -22.21 -0.14
CA ASN A 247 23.30 -22.87 0.26
C ASN A 247 22.16 -21.87 0.49
N ILE A 248 22.44 -20.56 0.41
CA ILE A 248 21.40 -19.52 0.58
C ILE A 248 20.58 -19.43 -0.70
N HIS A 249 19.26 -19.39 -0.55
CA HIS A 249 18.32 -19.17 -1.63
C HIS A 249 17.61 -17.83 -1.47
N PHE A 250 17.18 -17.27 -2.62
CA PHE A 250 16.47 -15.99 -2.67
C PHE A 250 15.13 -16.20 -3.35
N LEU A 251 14.07 -15.66 -2.74
CA LEU A 251 12.72 -15.70 -3.27
C LEU A 251 12.27 -14.27 -3.61
N ILE A 252 12.04 -14.00 -4.89
CA ILE A 252 11.69 -12.67 -5.39
C ILE A 252 10.26 -12.68 -5.92
N LEU A 253 9.35 -12.00 -5.21
CA LEU A 253 7.96 -11.82 -5.61
C LEU A 253 7.76 -10.43 -6.17
N GLY A 254 7.28 -10.32 -7.40
CA GLY A 254 6.97 -9.03 -7.98
C GLY A 254 6.95 -8.99 -9.49
N TYR A 255 6.67 -7.79 -10.01
CA TYR A 255 6.48 -7.51 -11.43
C TYR A 255 6.98 -6.09 -11.77
N PRO A 256 7.47 -5.81 -12.98
CA PRO A 256 7.73 -6.72 -14.11
C PRO A 256 8.98 -7.59 -13.90
N VAL A 257 9.03 -8.77 -14.50
CA VAL A 257 10.09 -9.78 -14.24
C VAL A 257 11.25 -9.73 -15.23
N GLU A 258 11.00 -9.27 -16.45
CA GLU A 258 11.85 -9.50 -17.63
C GLU A 258 13.29 -8.98 -17.45
N GLU A 259 13.45 -7.74 -16.97
CA GLU A 259 14.78 -7.15 -16.75
C GLU A 259 15.51 -7.83 -15.59
N THR A 260 14.78 -8.22 -14.55
CA THR A 260 15.35 -8.90 -13.38
C THR A 260 15.81 -10.30 -13.74
N GLU A 261 15.01 -11.08 -14.48
CA GLU A 261 15.41 -12.41 -14.99
C GLU A 261 16.65 -12.33 -15.88
N LYS A 262 16.69 -11.34 -16.78
CA LYS A 262 17.87 -11.11 -17.62
C LYS A 262 19.11 -10.87 -16.76
N ARG A 263 19.02 -10.00 -15.75
CA ARG A 263 20.15 -9.69 -14.86
C ARG A 263 20.61 -10.91 -14.05
N ILE A 264 19.67 -11.70 -13.52
CA ILE A 264 19.95 -12.95 -12.80
C ILE A 264 20.74 -13.92 -13.68
N LYS A 265 20.34 -14.06 -14.97
CA LYS A 265 21.03 -14.90 -15.94
C LYS A 265 22.43 -14.40 -16.27
N GLU A 266 22.60 -13.07 -16.46
CA GLU A 266 23.91 -12.45 -16.69
C GLU A 266 24.89 -12.69 -15.54
N LEU A 267 24.40 -12.67 -14.30
CA LEU A 267 25.18 -12.91 -13.10
C LEU A 267 25.42 -14.40 -12.78
N GLY A 268 24.78 -15.31 -13.50
CA GLY A 268 24.92 -16.75 -13.30
C GLY A 268 24.37 -17.28 -11.96
N ILE A 269 23.42 -16.58 -11.34
CA ILE A 269 22.87 -16.88 -10.01
C ILE A 269 21.51 -17.59 -10.04
N GLY A 270 21.06 -18.02 -11.22
CA GLY A 270 19.71 -18.58 -11.40
C GLY A 270 19.42 -19.87 -10.60
N ALA A 271 20.46 -20.62 -10.20
CA ALA A 271 20.26 -21.81 -9.37
C ALA A 271 19.76 -21.50 -7.95
N ASN A 272 20.03 -20.29 -7.45
CA ASN A 272 19.72 -19.88 -6.09
C ASN A 272 18.61 -18.80 -6.02
N VAL A 273 18.14 -18.29 -7.16
CA VAL A 273 17.13 -17.23 -7.21
C VAL A 273 15.84 -17.76 -7.82
N HIS A 274 14.76 -17.68 -7.05
CA HIS A 274 13.44 -18.17 -7.42
C HIS A 274 12.49 -16.98 -7.59
N MET A 275 11.96 -16.82 -8.81
CA MET A 275 11.02 -15.73 -9.12
C MET A 275 9.61 -16.29 -9.33
N THR A 276 8.63 -15.67 -8.69
CA THR A 276 7.22 -16.08 -8.83
C THR A 276 6.42 -15.20 -9.78
N GLY A 277 6.96 -14.03 -10.13
CA GLY A 277 6.14 -12.98 -10.72
C GLY A 277 5.15 -12.37 -9.71
N MET A 278 4.01 -11.93 -10.19
CA MET A 278 2.95 -11.38 -9.35
C MET A 278 2.20 -12.52 -8.64
N VAL A 279 2.06 -12.42 -7.33
CA VAL A 279 1.27 -13.34 -6.49
C VAL A 279 0.00 -12.63 -5.98
N ASP A 280 -1.03 -13.41 -5.69
CA ASP A 280 -2.23 -12.89 -5.03
C ASP A 280 -1.88 -12.38 -3.63
N TYR A 281 -2.44 -11.24 -3.25
CA TYR A 281 -2.21 -10.66 -1.93
C TYR A 281 -2.56 -11.61 -0.78
N PHE A 282 -3.62 -12.39 -0.93
CA PHE A 282 -4.07 -13.33 0.10
C PHE A 282 -3.18 -14.57 0.22
N ASP A 283 -2.35 -14.85 -0.79
CA ASP A 283 -1.34 -15.90 -0.76
C ASP A 283 0.02 -15.40 -0.25
N LEU A 284 0.25 -14.09 -0.22
CA LEU A 284 1.51 -13.48 0.24
C LEU A 284 2.00 -14.02 1.60
N PRO A 285 1.13 -14.22 2.62
CA PRO A 285 1.58 -14.77 3.90
C PRO A 285 2.24 -16.14 3.78
N ASP A 286 1.82 -16.99 2.85
CA ASP A 286 2.41 -18.33 2.69
C ASP A 286 3.87 -18.26 2.26
N TYR A 287 4.22 -17.31 1.39
CA TYR A 287 5.59 -17.05 0.97
C TYR A 287 6.44 -16.42 2.08
N LEU A 288 5.85 -15.51 2.85
CA LEU A 288 6.55 -14.88 3.98
C LEU A 288 6.83 -15.87 5.09
N LEU A 289 5.87 -16.73 5.44
CA LEU A 289 5.97 -17.67 6.55
C LEU A 289 6.95 -18.83 6.31
N ILE A 290 7.29 -19.15 5.03
CA ILE A 290 8.33 -20.14 4.72
C ILE A 290 9.73 -19.51 4.65
N SER A 291 9.83 -18.19 4.71
CA SER A 291 11.10 -17.46 4.58
C SER A 291 11.74 -17.23 5.94
N ASP A 292 13.05 -17.12 5.96
CA ASP A 292 13.83 -16.95 7.19
C ASP A 292 14.20 -15.48 7.42
N ILE A 293 14.42 -14.70 6.35
CA ILE A 293 14.88 -13.31 6.39
C ILE A 293 14.15 -12.52 5.29
N ALA A 294 13.72 -11.30 5.58
CA ALA A 294 13.22 -10.37 4.58
C ALA A 294 14.25 -9.28 4.29
N VAL A 295 14.26 -8.77 3.04
CA VAL A 295 15.15 -7.68 2.64
C VAL A 295 14.37 -6.49 2.08
N GLU A 296 14.70 -5.26 2.55
CA GLU A 296 14.23 -3.98 2.02
C GLU A 296 15.43 -3.20 1.45
N PRO A 297 15.75 -3.41 0.16
CA PRO A 297 16.95 -2.86 -0.46
C PRO A 297 16.75 -1.44 -1.02
N LYS A 298 15.63 -0.79 -0.72
CA LYS A 298 15.31 0.55 -1.23
C LYS A 298 16.19 1.59 -0.55
N VAL A 299 16.86 2.42 -1.35
CA VAL A 299 17.48 3.66 -0.87
C VAL A 299 16.38 4.72 -0.79
N ASP A 300 16.10 5.19 0.40
CA ASP A 300 15.03 6.17 0.64
C ASP A 300 15.46 7.57 0.19
N LYS A 301 14.93 8.03 -0.93
CA LYS A 301 15.17 9.39 -1.46
C LYS A 301 13.99 10.35 -1.22
N ALA A 302 12.83 9.86 -0.86
CA ALA A 302 11.59 10.63 -0.90
C ALA A 302 10.68 10.51 0.33
N GLY A 303 11.09 9.83 1.39
CA GLY A 303 10.25 9.68 2.60
C GLY A 303 8.97 8.87 2.40
N GLU A 304 8.85 8.10 1.31
CA GLU A 304 7.71 7.22 1.08
C GLU A 304 7.76 6.00 2.00
N ALA A 305 6.69 5.76 2.73
CA ALA A 305 6.52 4.55 3.52
C ALA A 305 6.62 3.30 2.63
N SER A 306 7.25 2.24 3.14
CA SER A 306 7.33 0.95 2.46
C SER A 306 6.36 -0.04 3.10
N GLY A 307 5.14 -0.16 2.56
CA GLY A 307 4.11 -1.07 3.08
C GLY A 307 4.55 -2.55 3.18
N LYS A 308 5.55 -2.98 2.39
CA LYS A 308 6.09 -4.34 2.49
C LYS A 308 6.80 -4.61 3.83
N VAL A 309 7.46 -3.60 4.42
CA VAL A 309 8.17 -3.76 5.69
C VAL A 309 7.20 -4.19 6.79
N ILE A 310 6.01 -3.59 6.87
CA ILE A 310 5.01 -3.99 7.88
C ILE A 310 4.45 -5.41 7.63
N ASN A 311 4.40 -5.89 6.38
CA ASN A 311 4.07 -7.29 6.10
C ASN A 311 5.18 -8.25 6.57
N TYR A 312 6.45 -7.90 6.34
CA TYR A 312 7.59 -8.66 6.86
C TYR A 312 7.58 -8.75 8.38
N MET A 313 7.36 -7.60 9.03
CA MET A 313 7.22 -7.52 10.48
C MET A 313 6.03 -8.35 10.97
N GLY A 314 4.88 -8.30 10.29
CA GLY A 314 3.68 -9.08 10.62
C GLY A 314 3.92 -10.60 10.55
N ALA A 315 4.72 -11.03 9.58
CA ALA A 315 5.17 -12.43 9.47
C ALA A 315 6.22 -12.82 10.53
N GLY A 316 6.71 -11.87 11.33
CA GLY A 316 7.75 -12.12 12.34
C GLY A 316 9.14 -12.30 11.73
N LEU A 317 9.37 -11.78 10.52
CA LEU A 317 10.67 -11.89 9.86
C LEU A 317 11.66 -10.84 10.38
N PRO A 318 12.94 -11.22 10.59
CA PRO A 318 14.02 -10.26 10.68
C PRO A 318 14.14 -9.52 9.33
N VAL A 319 14.34 -8.20 9.37
CA VAL A 319 14.38 -7.36 8.17
C VAL A 319 15.77 -6.75 8.01
N VAL A 320 16.44 -7.13 6.93
CA VAL A 320 17.70 -6.50 6.48
C VAL A 320 17.34 -5.33 5.58
N CYS A 321 17.87 -4.15 5.88
CA CYS A 321 17.57 -2.94 5.12
C CYS A 321 18.70 -1.91 5.21
N PHE A 322 18.68 -0.92 4.31
CA PHE A 322 19.53 0.25 4.47
C PHE A 322 19.09 1.09 5.67
N ASP A 323 20.07 1.73 6.32
CA ASP A 323 19.82 2.62 7.45
C ASP A 323 19.21 3.95 6.94
N SER A 324 17.89 4.01 6.96
CA SER A 324 17.13 5.18 6.55
C SER A 324 16.14 5.60 7.64
N GLN A 325 15.74 6.88 7.62
CA GLN A 325 14.78 7.40 8.58
C GLN A 325 13.45 6.63 8.53
N ASN A 326 13.00 6.22 7.35
CA ASN A 326 11.78 5.41 7.20
C ASN A 326 11.92 4.02 7.81
N ASN A 327 13.02 3.30 7.50
CA ASN A 327 13.24 1.98 8.05
C ASN A 327 13.38 2.04 9.56
N ARG A 328 14.10 3.05 10.09
CA ARG A 328 14.19 3.31 11.53
C ARG A 328 12.84 3.57 12.19
N ARG A 329 11.94 4.28 11.51
CA ARG A 329 10.59 4.55 12.02
C ARG A 329 9.74 3.28 12.17
N PHE A 330 9.86 2.33 11.22
CA PHE A 330 9.13 1.07 11.30
C PHE A 330 9.76 0.08 12.27
N LEU A 331 11.06 -0.14 12.14
CA LEU A 331 11.76 -1.26 12.77
C LEU A 331 12.39 -0.90 14.12
N GLU A 332 12.72 0.37 14.36
CA GLU A 332 13.45 0.83 15.56
C GLU A 332 14.68 -0.08 15.83
N ASP A 333 14.73 -0.75 17.00
CA ASP A 333 15.81 -1.66 17.36
C ASP A 333 15.64 -3.08 16.76
N GLY A 334 14.51 -3.37 16.10
CA GLY A 334 14.22 -4.64 15.43
C GLY A 334 14.78 -4.75 14.00
N GLY A 335 15.45 -3.71 13.48
CA GLY A 335 16.02 -3.69 12.14
C GLY A 335 17.48 -4.17 12.08
N ILE A 336 17.84 -4.88 10.99
CA ILE A 336 19.23 -5.24 10.67
C ILE A 336 19.72 -4.23 9.64
N TYR A 337 20.37 -3.17 10.10
CA TYR A 337 20.69 -2.00 9.29
C TYR A 337 22.04 -2.13 8.58
N ALA A 338 22.05 -1.98 7.25
CA ALA A 338 23.23 -1.82 6.42
C ALA A 338 23.60 -0.34 6.32
N ALA A 339 24.82 0.00 6.71
CA ALA A 339 25.30 1.37 6.69
C ALA A 339 25.57 1.88 5.26
N GLU A 340 25.57 3.21 5.07
CA GLU A 340 26.08 3.92 3.89
C GLU A 340 25.40 3.60 2.55
N ASN A 341 24.24 2.94 2.52
CA ASN A 341 23.53 2.54 1.30
C ASN A 341 24.42 1.81 0.26
N LYS A 342 25.43 1.08 0.74
CA LYS A 342 26.34 0.28 -0.08
C LYS A 342 25.85 -1.15 -0.21
N ILE A 343 25.99 -1.71 -1.39
CA ILE A 343 25.53 -3.08 -1.71
C ILE A 343 26.31 -4.11 -0.88
N GLU A 344 27.60 -3.87 -0.68
CA GLU A 344 28.50 -4.71 0.15
C GLU A 344 27.97 -4.82 1.59
N ASN A 345 27.58 -3.67 2.17
CA ASN A 345 27.04 -3.65 3.54
C ASN A 345 25.68 -4.38 3.62
N LEU A 346 24.86 -4.31 2.54
CA LEU A 346 23.61 -5.06 2.48
C LEU A 346 23.88 -6.57 2.43
N ALA A 347 24.87 -7.00 1.61
CA ALA A 347 25.29 -8.39 1.52
C ALA A 347 25.82 -8.91 2.86
N ASP A 348 26.68 -8.15 3.54
CA ASP A 348 27.23 -8.50 4.87
C ASP A 348 26.12 -8.65 5.91
N LYS A 349 25.09 -7.81 5.87
CA LYS A 349 23.96 -7.92 6.82
C LYS A 349 23.05 -9.10 6.52
N MET A 350 22.86 -9.46 5.25
CA MET A 350 22.17 -10.71 4.88
C MET A 350 22.94 -11.93 5.36
N LEU A 351 24.24 -11.97 5.18
CA LEU A 351 25.11 -13.05 5.68
C LEU A 351 25.06 -13.13 7.21
N TRP A 352 25.21 -11.98 7.89
CA TRP A 352 25.12 -11.94 9.34
C TRP A 352 23.79 -12.53 9.86
N ALA A 353 22.68 -12.21 9.21
CA ALA A 353 21.37 -12.71 9.63
C ALA A 353 21.26 -14.24 9.46
N VAL A 354 21.83 -14.80 8.38
CA VAL A 354 21.89 -16.26 8.15
C VAL A 354 22.82 -16.95 9.17
N GLU A 355 23.96 -16.35 9.48
CA GLU A 355 24.96 -16.89 10.40
C GLU A 355 24.55 -16.79 11.88
N ASN A 356 23.61 -15.88 12.19
CA ASN A 356 23.12 -15.63 13.55
C ASN A 356 21.61 -15.85 13.68
N PRO A 357 21.08 -17.05 13.35
CA PRO A 357 19.64 -17.28 13.22
C PRO A 357 18.85 -17.02 14.52
N ASN A 358 19.43 -17.30 15.68
CA ASN A 358 18.78 -17.06 16.97
C ASN A 358 18.60 -15.56 17.25
N GLN A 359 19.63 -14.74 16.96
CA GLN A 359 19.56 -13.30 17.14
C GLN A 359 18.61 -12.66 16.11
N ALA A 360 18.69 -13.10 14.85
CA ALA A 360 17.78 -12.67 13.80
C ALA A 360 16.31 -12.98 14.17
N LYS A 361 16.02 -14.17 14.68
CA LYS A 361 14.68 -14.55 15.13
C LYS A 361 14.15 -13.64 16.25
N ILE A 362 14.98 -13.31 17.23
CA ILE A 362 14.59 -12.35 18.30
C ILE A 362 14.17 -11.01 17.71
N LEU A 363 14.92 -10.48 16.72
CA LEU A 363 14.56 -9.23 16.02
C LEU A 363 13.25 -9.37 15.25
N GLY A 364 13.00 -10.52 14.61
CA GLY A 364 11.74 -10.83 13.95
C GLY A 364 10.54 -10.86 14.93
N GLU A 365 10.71 -11.44 16.10
CA GLU A 365 9.69 -11.46 17.16
C GLU A 365 9.41 -10.05 17.71
N MET A 366 10.45 -9.23 17.89
CA MET A 366 10.31 -7.81 18.24
C MET A 366 9.50 -7.05 17.16
N ASN A 367 9.79 -7.28 15.89
CA ASN A 367 9.07 -6.71 14.76
C ASN A 367 7.59 -7.09 14.77
N LYS A 368 7.28 -8.37 14.99
CA LYS A 368 5.89 -8.87 15.07
C LYS A 368 5.13 -8.19 16.21
N LYS A 369 5.69 -8.16 17.39
CA LYS A 369 5.09 -7.47 18.54
C LYS A 369 4.82 -6.00 18.26
N ARG A 370 5.78 -5.30 17.65
CA ARG A 370 5.62 -3.89 17.29
C ARG A 370 4.49 -3.67 16.28
N VAL A 371 4.34 -4.55 15.28
CA VAL A 371 3.22 -4.47 14.33
C VAL A 371 1.87 -4.61 15.03
N GLU A 372 1.74 -5.57 15.93
CA GLU A 372 0.51 -5.79 16.68
C GLU A 372 0.13 -4.57 17.54
N GLU A 373 1.15 -3.92 18.13
CA GLU A 373 0.97 -2.77 19.02
C GLU A 373 0.78 -1.43 18.29
N VAL A 374 1.39 -1.25 17.10
CA VAL A 374 1.48 0.07 16.45
C VAL A 374 0.85 0.09 15.05
N PHE A 375 1.10 -0.94 14.22
CA PHE A 375 0.81 -0.93 12.79
C PHE A 375 -0.31 -1.91 12.40
N SER A 376 -1.11 -2.42 13.32
CA SER A 376 -2.31 -3.19 12.96
C SER A 376 -3.41 -2.26 12.46
N TRP A 377 -4.22 -2.71 11.50
CA TRP A 377 -5.37 -1.93 11.03
C TRP A 377 -6.33 -1.53 12.16
N ASN A 378 -6.49 -2.39 13.17
CA ASN A 378 -7.32 -2.07 14.33
C ASN A 378 -6.80 -0.87 15.15
N LYS A 379 -5.50 -0.58 15.07
CA LYS A 379 -4.89 0.61 15.70
C LYS A 379 -4.91 1.81 14.77
N SER A 380 -4.47 1.61 13.52
CA SER A 380 -4.35 2.69 12.54
C SER A 380 -5.70 3.36 12.25
N ILE A 381 -6.80 2.60 12.22
CA ILE A 381 -8.13 3.12 11.84
C ILE A 381 -8.77 4.06 12.88
N LYS A 382 -8.30 4.07 14.13
CA LYS A 382 -8.93 4.83 15.22
C LYS A 382 -9.11 6.31 14.91
N ASP A 383 -8.10 6.95 14.34
CA ASP A 383 -8.16 8.35 13.96
C ASP A 383 -9.21 8.60 12.85
N THR A 384 -9.41 7.64 11.94
CA THR A 384 -10.48 7.71 10.93
C THR A 384 -11.85 7.58 11.59
N VAL A 385 -11.99 6.65 12.54
CA VAL A 385 -13.23 6.47 13.32
C VAL A 385 -13.59 7.75 14.09
N GLU A 386 -12.63 8.36 14.77
CA GLU A 386 -12.82 9.63 15.47
C GLU A 386 -13.29 10.74 14.52
N ALA A 387 -12.65 10.87 13.35
CA ALA A 387 -13.05 11.83 12.33
C ALA A 387 -14.48 11.60 11.84
N PHE A 388 -14.86 10.35 11.59
CA PHE A 388 -16.21 9.98 11.16
C PHE A 388 -17.26 10.28 12.24
N GLN A 389 -16.98 9.96 13.49
CA GLN A 389 -17.86 10.27 14.62
C GLN A 389 -18.07 11.78 14.78
N MET A 390 -16.99 12.57 14.71
CA MET A 390 -17.06 14.02 14.79
C MET A 390 -17.92 14.64 13.67
N LEU A 391 -17.80 14.11 12.43
CA LEU A 391 -18.55 14.62 11.29
C LEU A 391 -20.02 14.24 11.32
N THR A 392 -20.37 13.05 11.83
CA THR A 392 -21.76 12.59 11.93
C THR A 392 -22.49 13.25 13.10
N GLN A 393 -21.83 13.53 14.24
CA GLN A 393 -22.42 14.27 15.35
C GLN A 393 -22.73 15.72 15.01
N LYS A 394 -21.88 16.39 14.19
CA LYS A 394 -22.18 17.76 13.70
C LYS A 394 -23.41 17.84 12.80
N LYS A 395 -23.78 16.74 12.13
CA LYS A 395 -24.96 16.66 11.28
C LYS A 395 -26.26 16.47 12.09
N ALA A 396 -26.17 15.96 13.30
CA ALA A 396 -27.31 15.70 14.18
C ALA A 396 -27.74 16.95 15.00
N ARG A 397 -26.90 17.99 15.04
CA ARG A 397 -27.20 19.33 15.62
C ARG A 397 -27.62 20.30 14.52
#